data_127a84e5879dcacd7e6d19bae131c697
#
_entry.id   127a84e5879dcacd7e6d19bae131c697
#
_cell.length_a   1.000
_cell.length_b   1.000
_cell.length_c   1.000
_cell.angle_alpha   90.00
_cell.angle_beta   90.00
_cell.angle_gamma   90.00
#
_symmetry.space_group_name_H-M   'P 1'
#
loop_
_entity.id
_entity.type
_entity.pdbx_description
1 polymer ?
#
loop_
_entity_poly.entity_id
_entity_poly.type
_entity_poly.pdbx_seq_one_letter_code
_entity_poly.pdbx_strand_id
1 'polypeptide(L)'
;MSRILVVHNPLSRQGAKYYALMKSWLQAGGWEDGVEFARVTELESADLPEERLVVAGGDGTINSALEWLYSREGTCPVGLLPAGTANCLVAGMGLPASAAEACEIAFRGTGRRAMDILTYRVPEEDRKRVILQSSSLGLPSNVGVSYERLRQNWMYRMLFRVLGNSSYNLLAMLEIFSQRKRERRKEPVLSMKVVFPPEENKPDFEGNVLAFFLHNEATIGGNLVPCPKALMDDGLMDLCIFRSSQSHSYLKMLKKLGKGRHLEDEDVVYYQQTAGPLLVSLSFSHPFNSDGDIWLESAEFEFVLDPARFEICVPG
;
A
#
# COMPACT_ATOMS: atom_id res chain seq x y z
N MET A 1 -29.85 -9.74 -6.06
CA MET A 1 -28.48 -9.22 -6.08
C MET A 1 -28.55 -7.71 -6.24
N SER A 2 -27.77 -6.94 -5.49
CA SER A 2 -27.71 -5.49 -5.64
C SER A 2 -26.95 -5.13 -6.93
N ARG A 3 -27.44 -4.12 -7.66
CA ARG A 3 -26.74 -3.64 -8.86
C ARG A 3 -25.47 -2.91 -8.46
N ILE A 4 -25.53 -2.11 -7.40
CA ILE A 4 -24.39 -1.36 -6.84
C ILE A 4 -24.26 -1.68 -5.36
N LEU A 5 -23.06 -2.08 -4.93
CA LEU A 5 -22.72 -2.23 -3.52
C LEU A 5 -21.89 -1.02 -3.08
N VAL A 6 -22.35 -0.31 -2.05
CA VAL A 6 -21.62 0.80 -1.43
C VAL A 6 -21.03 0.33 -0.12
N VAL A 7 -19.70 0.21 -0.10
CA VAL A 7 -18.94 -0.09 1.11
C VAL A 7 -18.49 1.19 1.79
N HIS A 8 -18.82 1.34 3.08
CA HIS A 8 -18.44 2.52 3.82
C HIS A 8 -17.88 2.19 5.21
N ASN A 9 -17.04 3.10 5.72
CA ASN A 9 -16.54 3.01 7.07
C ASN A 9 -17.02 4.21 7.90
N PRO A 10 -18.02 4.05 8.77
CA PRO A 10 -18.55 5.15 9.59
C PRO A 10 -17.54 5.71 10.59
N LEU A 11 -16.47 4.94 10.92
CA LEU A 11 -15.41 5.33 11.84
C LEU A 11 -14.27 6.09 11.16
N SER A 12 -14.27 6.17 9.81
CA SER A 12 -13.29 6.98 9.09
C SER A 12 -13.51 8.47 9.36
N ARG A 13 -12.44 9.28 9.20
CA ARG A 13 -12.46 10.71 9.57
C ARG A 13 -13.63 11.50 8.95
N GLN A 14 -14.01 11.19 7.72
CA GLN A 14 -15.10 11.82 7.00
C GLN A 14 -16.23 10.84 6.67
N GLY A 15 -16.23 9.62 7.22
CA GLY A 15 -17.14 8.55 6.84
C GLY A 15 -18.63 8.91 7.00
N ALA A 16 -19.00 9.50 8.13
CA ALA A 16 -20.38 9.93 8.35
C ALA A 16 -20.82 11.04 7.36
N LYS A 17 -19.93 11.98 7.04
CA LYS A 17 -20.19 13.05 6.06
C LYS A 17 -20.39 12.47 4.65
N TYR A 18 -19.51 11.57 4.22
CA TYR A 18 -19.63 10.94 2.91
C TYR A 18 -20.86 10.04 2.81
N TYR A 19 -21.19 9.32 3.87
CA TYR A 19 -22.43 8.52 3.92
C TYR A 19 -23.67 9.36 3.71
N ALA A 20 -23.80 10.49 4.44
CA ALA A 20 -24.92 11.41 4.28
C ALA A 20 -24.96 12.03 2.87
N LEU A 21 -23.79 12.43 2.34
CA LEU A 21 -23.67 12.98 1.00
C LEU A 21 -24.12 11.98 -0.07
N MET A 22 -23.65 10.74 -0.01
CA MET A 22 -24.02 9.69 -0.95
C MET A 22 -25.53 9.45 -0.94
N LYS A 23 -26.14 9.31 0.24
CA LYS A 23 -27.60 9.15 0.36
C LYS A 23 -28.35 10.32 -0.26
N SER A 24 -28.00 11.54 0.10
CA SER A 24 -28.63 12.74 -0.47
C SER A 24 -28.45 12.82 -1.99
N TRP A 25 -27.27 12.44 -2.50
CA TRP A 25 -26.98 12.44 -3.92
C TRP A 25 -27.81 11.39 -4.69
N LEU A 26 -27.93 10.17 -4.15
CA LEU A 26 -28.75 9.10 -4.71
C LEU A 26 -30.24 9.49 -4.73
N GLN A 27 -30.75 10.04 -3.62
CA GLN A 27 -32.14 10.51 -3.50
C GLN A 27 -32.45 11.59 -4.54
N ALA A 28 -31.59 12.59 -4.66
CA ALA A 28 -31.76 13.67 -5.63
C ALA A 28 -31.77 13.17 -7.09
N GLY A 29 -31.07 12.07 -7.35
CA GLY A 29 -30.98 11.44 -8.69
C GLY A 29 -32.04 10.37 -8.96
N GLY A 30 -32.85 9.97 -7.96
CA GLY A 30 -33.81 8.88 -8.09
C GLY A 30 -33.17 7.49 -8.28
N TRP A 31 -31.98 7.26 -7.67
CA TRP A 31 -31.15 6.08 -7.90
C TRP A 31 -31.10 5.14 -6.68
N GLU A 32 -32.04 5.23 -5.77
CA GLU A 32 -32.05 4.41 -4.55
C GLU A 32 -32.32 2.92 -4.83
N ASP A 33 -33.08 2.64 -5.89
CA ASP A 33 -33.42 1.27 -6.27
C ASP A 33 -32.20 0.53 -6.82
N GLY A 34 -31.83 -0.59 -6.18
CA GLY A 34 -30.72 -1.43 -6.58
C GLY A 34 -29.36 -1.04 -5.96
N VAL A 35 -29.32 -0.08 -5.02
CA VAL A 35 -28.13 0.29 -4.26
C VAL A 35 -28.20 -0.29 -2.85
N GLU A 36 -27.22 -1.13 -2.52
CA GLU A 36 -27.06 -1.69 -1.19
C GLU A 36 -25.91 -1.01 -0.44
N PHE A 37 -26.06 -0.76 0.86
CA PHE A 37 -25.05 -0.19 1.72
C PHE A 37 -24.56 -1.24 2.72
N ALA A 38 -23.27 -1.52 2.72
CA ALA A 38 -22.60 -2.38 3.68
C ALA A 38 -21.51 -1.62 4.43
N ARG A 39 -21.33 -1.90 5.71
CA ARG A 39 -20.15 -1.45 6.42
C ARG A 39 -18.96 -2.33 6.03
N VAL A 40 -17.75 -1.77 6.08
CA VAL A 40 -16.54 -2.54 5.80
C VAL A 40 -16.42 -3.80 6.68
N THR A 41 -16.96 -3.76 7.90
CA THR A 41 -16.98 -4.90 8.84
C THR A 41 -18.03 -5.97 8.50
N GLU A 42 -18.93 -5.70 7.56
CA GLU A 42 -20.03 -6.56 7.15
C GLU A 42 -19.81 -7.18 5.76
N LEU A 43 -18.68 -6.89 5.12
CA LEU A 43 -18.34 -7.31 3.75
C LEU A 43 -18.41 -8.83 3.53
N GLU A 44 -17.99 -9.64 4.51
CA GLU A 44 -18.00 -11.10 4.38
C GLU A 44 -19.41 -11.68 4.16
N SER A 45 -20.44 -10.97 4.59
CA SER A 45 -21.85 -11.37 4.40
C SER A 45 -22.52 -10.71 3.20
N ALA A 46 -21.82 -9.81 2.50
CA ALA A 46 -22.37 -9.13 1.33
C ALA A 46 -22.25 -10.00 0.06
N ASP A 47 -23.22 -9.84 -0.83
CA ASP A 47 -23.16 -10.42 -2.17
C ASP A 47 -22.28 -9.56 -3.10
N LEU A 48 -21.69 -10.19 -4.12
CA LEU A 48 -20.98 -9.46 -5.15
C LEU A 48 -21.95 -8.56 -5.94
N PRO A 49 -21.60 -7.28 -6.17
CA PRO A 49 -22.44 -6.40 -6.98
C PRO A 49 -22.37 -6.77 -8.46
N GLU A 50 -23.49 -6.60 -9.17
CA GLU A 50 -23.55 -6.89 -10.60
C GLU A 50 -22.96 -5.79 -11.48
N GLU A 51 -23.12 -4.53 -11.09
CA GLU A 51 -22.71 -3.39 -11.91
C GLU A 51 -21.47 -2.68 -11.38
N ARG A 52 -21.38 -2.48 -10.05
CA ARG A 52 -20.32 -1.64 -9.49
C ARG A 52 -20.14 -1.82 -7.99
N LEU A 53 -18.89 -1.77 -7.56
CA LEU A 53 -18.51 -1.60 -6.18
C LEU A 53 -18.13 -0.13 -5.95
N VAL A 54 -18.78 0.56 -5.00
CA VAL A 54 -18.40 1.92 -4.60
C VAL A 54 -17.83 1.87 -3.18
N VAL A 55 -16.62 2.39 -2.99
CA VAL A 55 -15.93 2.36 -1.69
C VAL A 55 -15.74 3.76 -1.15
N ALA A 56 -16.37 4.05 -0.01
CA ALA A 56 -16.25 5.32 0.70
C ALA A 56 -15.44 5.16 1.99
N GLY A 57 -14.16 5.46 1.91
CA GLY A 57 -13.26 5.28 3.05
C GLY A 57 -11.88 5.89 2.83
N GLY A 58 -10.95 5.58 3.71
CA GLY A 58 -9.52 5.79 3.52
C GLY A 58 -8.86 4.54 2.96
N ASP A 59 -7.54 4.59 2.80
CA ASP A 59 -6.75 3.53 2.16
C ASP A 59 -7.01 2.16 2.77
N GLY A 60 -7.08 2.02 4.10
CA GLY A 60 -7.40 0.74 4.75
C GLY A 60 -8.81 0.20 4.45
N THR A 61 -9.82 1.08 4.27
CA THR A 61 -11.17 0.66 3.88
C THR A 61 -11.19 0.20 2.42
N ILE A 62 -10.48 0.91 1.55
CA ILE A 62 -10.34 0.56 0.14
C ILE A 62 -9.61 -0.77 0.01
N ASN A 63 -8.50 -0.95 0.78
CA ASN A 63 -7.77 -2.21 0.81
C ASN A 63 -8.68 -3.39 1.18
N SER A 64 -9.40 -3.30 2.30
CA SER A 64 -10.32 -4.36 2.74
C SER A 64 -11.39 -4.67 1.70
N ALA A 65 -11.95 -3.65 1.03
CA ALA A 65 -12.98 -3.84 0.02
C ALA A 65 -12.44 -4.49 -1.27
N LEU A 66 -11.24 -4.10 -1.70
CA LEU A 66 -10.60 -4.69 -2.88
C LEU A 66 -10.04 -6.09 -2.60
N GLU A 67 -9.50 -6.35 -1.41
CA GLU A 67 -9.13 -7.71 -0.98
C GLU A 67 -10.33 -8.64 -0.95
N TRP A 68 -11.48 -8.17 -0.43
CA TRP A 68 -12.73 -8.91 -0.47
C TRP A 68 -13.20 -9.19 -1.91
N LEU A 69 -13.19 -8.17 -2.78
CA LEU A 69 -13.55 -8.32 -4.19
C LEU A 69 -12.62 -9.31 -4.91
N TYR A 70 -11.32 -9.24 -4.60
CA TYR A 70 -10.32 -10.15 -5.15
C TYR A 70 -10.57 -11.59 -4.71
N SER A 71 -10.82 -11.81 -3.41
CA SER A 71 -11.03 -13.15 -2.84
C SER A 71 -12.28 -13.85 -3.39
N ARG A 72 -13.24 -13.08 -3.89
CA ARG A 72 -14.49 -13.54 -4.52
C ARG A 72 -14.43 -13.57 -6.04
N GLU A 73 -13.26 -13.31 -6.63
CA GLU A 73 -13.05 -13.24 -8.09
C GLU A 73 -13.97 -12.22 -8.79
N GLY A 74 -14.41 -11.20 -8.05
CA GLY A 74 -15.28 -10.15 -8.58
C GLY A 74 -14.58 -9.30 -9.64
N THR A 75 -15.29 -8.92 -10.69
CA THR A 75 -14.77 -8.19 -11.86
C THR A 75 -15.48 -6.87 -12.13
N CYS A 76 -16.39 -6.45 -11.24
CA CYS A 76 -17.13 -5.21 -11.44
C CYS A 76 -16.21 -3.97 -11.33
N PRO A 77 -16.53 -2.87 -12.05
CA PRO A 77 -15.82 -1.61 -11.90
C PRO A 77 -15.92 -1.05 -10.48
N VAL A 78 -14.86 -0.37 -10.03
CA VAL A 78 -14.73 0.17 -8.67
C VAL A 78 -14.74 1.70 -8.69
N GLY A 79 -15.70 2.30 -8.01
CA GLY A 79 -15.75 3.73 -7.72
C GLY A 79 -15.14 4.03 -6.35
N LEU A 80 -14.25 5.02 -6.27
CA LEU A 80 -13.55 5.39 -5.05
C LEU A 80 -13.96 6.77 -4.54
N LEU A 81 -14.22 6.88 -3.22
CA LEU A 81 -14.60 8.11 -2.54
C LEU A 81 -13.61 8.42 -1.41
N PRO A 82 -12.89 9.55 -1.43
CA PRO A 82 -11.79 9.87 -0.52
C PRO A 82 -12.28 10.30 0.87
N ALA A 83 -12.82 9.38 1.66
CA ALA A 83 -13.32 9.66 3.01
C ALA A 83 -12.29 9.46 4.13
N GLY A 84 -11.04 9.15 3.79
CA GLY A 84 -9.92 8.97 4.72
C GLY A 84 -9.11 10.23 4.99
N THR A 85 -7.92 10.05 5.54
CA THR A 85 -6.98 11.14 5.86
C THR A 85 -5.92 11.32 4.78
N ALA A 86 -5.29 10.25 4.32
CA ALA A 86 -4.23 10.28 3.31
C ALA A 86 -4.80 10.09 1.89
N ASN A 87 -5.67 9.09 1.68
CA ASN A 87 -6.29 8.76 0.39
C ASN A 87 -5.24 8.61 -0.73
N CYS A 88 -4.14 7.91 -0.42
CA CYS A 88 -3.01 7.76 -1.33
C CYS A 88 -3.44 7.09 -2.64
N LEU A 89 -4.23 6.02 -2.58
CA LEU A 89 -4.73 5.32 -3.75
C LEU A 89 -5.57 6.24 -4.66
N VAL A 90 -6.47 7.03 -4.07
CA VAL A 90 -7.32 7.98 -4.82
C VAL A 90 -6.46 9.02 -5.52
N ALA A 91 -5.43 9.53 -4.85
CA ALA A 91 -4.48 10.49 -5.41
C ALA A 91 -3.62 9.87 -6.53
N GLY A 92 -3.10 8.64 -6.33
CA GLY A 92 -2.32 7.90 -7.32
C GLY A 92 -3.12 7.59 -8.60
N MET A 93 -4.43 7.36 -8.46
CA MET A 93 -5.33 7.19 -9.60
C MET A 93 -5.74 8.51 -10.27
N GLY A 94 -5.32 9.67 -9.74
CA GLY A 94 -5.65 10.98 -10.29
C GLY A 94 -7.13 11.37 -10.10
N LEU A 95 -7.79 10.82 -9.08
CA LEU A 95 -9.19 11.09 -8.81
C LEU A 95 -9.36 12.40 -8.03
N PRO A 96 -10.50 13.12 -8.21
CA PRO A 96 -10.72 14.41 -7.58
C PRO A 96 -10.91 14.28 -6.07
N ALA A 97 -10.40 15.28 -5.34
CA ALA A 97 -10.63 15.41 -3.90
C ALA A 97 -12.04 15.98 -3.57
N SER A 98 -12.73 16.56 -4.55
CA SER A 98 -14.10 17.08 -4.40
C SER A 98 -15.09 15.93 -4.19
N ALA A 99 -15.82 15.95 -3.07
CA ALA A 99 -16.74 14.88 -2.73
C ALA A 99 -17.91 14.76 -3.73
N ALA A 100 -18.39 15.86 -4.28
CA ALA A 100 -19.49 15.85 -5.26
C ALA A 100 -19.03 15.26 -6.60
N GLU A 101 -17.88 15.68 -7.08
CA GLU A 101 -17.27 15.18 -8.32
C GLU A 101 -16.86 13.71 -8.18
N ALA A 102 -16.30 13.34 -7.02
CA ALA A 102 -15.98 11.94 -6.72
C ALA A 102 -17.24 11.06 -6.73
N CYS A 103 -18.40 11.52 -6.18
CA CYS A 103 -19.66 10.80 -6.27
C CYS A 103 -20.11 10.63 -7.72
N GLU A 104 -20.08 11.69 -8.55
CA GLU A 104 -20.46 11.59 -9.95
C GLU A 104 -19.64 10.53 -10.70
N ILE A 105 -18.31 10.55 -10.50
CA ILE A 105 -17.41 9.57 -11.11
C ILE A 105 -17.66 8.16 -10.55
N ALA A 106 -17.76 8.02 -9.22
CA ALA A 106 -17.91 6.72 -8.58
C ALA A 106 -19.21 6.02 -8.96
N PHE A 107 -20.31 6.75 -9.12
CA PHE A 107 -21.61 6.17 -9.43
C PHE A 107 -21.95 6.16 -10.92
N ARG A 108 -21.52 7.15 -11.69
CA ARG A 108 -21.90 7.34 -13.09
C ARG A 108 -20.76 7.39 -14.08
N GLY A 109 -19.50 7.59 -13.61
CA GLY A 109 -18.36 7.70 -14.50
C GLY A 109 -18.26 6.52 -15.46
N THR A 110 -18.03 6.81 -16.74
CA THR A 110 -17.86 5.82 -17.80
C THR A 110 -16.38 5.57 -18.12
N GLY A 111 -15.50 6.52 -17.76
CA GLY A 111 -14.06 6.32 -17.87
C GLY A 111 -13.60 5.16 -16.97
N ARG A 112 -12.63 4.39 -17.48
CA ARG A 112 -12.03 3.26 -16.77
C ARG A 112 -10.52 3.37 -16.84
N ARG A 113 -9.86 3.12 -15.73
CA ARG A 113 -8.42 2.95 -15.65
C ARG A 113 -8.13 1.60 -15.04
N ALA A 114 -7.34 0.79 -15.74
CA ALA A 114 -6.88 -0.47 -15.21
C ALA A 114 -6.03 -0.23 -13.95
N MET A 115 -6.08 -1.16 -13.03
CA MET A 115 -5.24 -1.18 -11.85
C MET A 115 -4.66 -2.57 -11.67
N ASP A 116 -3.34 -2.64 -11.68
CA ASP A 116 -2.59 -3.82 -11.32
C ASP A 116 -2.66 -4.03 -9.81
N ILE A 117 -2.52 -5.25 -9.37
CA ILE A 117 -2.34 -5.57 -7.97
C ILE A 117 -1.16 -6.52 -7.78
N LEU A 118 -0.52 -6.39 -6.65
CA LEU A 118 0.45 -7.36 -6.20
C LEU A 118 -0.22 -8.30 -5.23
N THR A 119 0.18 -9.55 -5.26
CA THR A 119 -0.18 -10.52 -4.23
C THR A 119 1.07 -11.09 -3.63
N TYR A 120 0.98 -11.50 -2.37
CA TYR A 120 2.06 -12.23 -1.74
C TYR A 120 1.56 -13.49 -1.04
N ARG A 121 2.46 -14.45 -0.94
CA ARG A 121 2.29 -15.70 -0.20
C ARG A 121 3.50 -15.92 0.69
N VAL A 122 3.29 -16.47 1.86
CA VAL A 122 4.32 -16.91 2.80
C VAL A 122 4.08 -18.39 3.13
N PRO A 123 5.13 -19.17 3.47
CA PRO A 123 4.97 -20.59 3.78
C PRO A 123 4.08 -20.87 4.99
N GLU A 124 3.99 -19.91 5.92
CA GLU A 124 3.22 -20.04 7.15
C GLU A 124 1.71 -19.86 6.95
N GLU A 125 1.28 -19.33 5.80
CA GLU A 125 -0.14 -19.09 5.48
C GLU A 125 -0.52 -19.71 4.13
N ASP A 126 -1.61 -20.44 4.08
CA ASP A 126 -2.18 -20.99 2.82
C ASP A 126 -2.87 -19.93 1.95
N ARG A 127 -2.98 -18.70 2.47
CA ARG A 127 -3.77 -17.62 1.86
C ARG A 127 -2.86 -16.65 1.11
N LYS A 128 -3.25 -16.32 -0.13
CA LYS A 128 -2.72 -15.15 -0.83
C LYS A 128 -3.33 -13.87 -0.24
N ARG A 129 -2.50 -12.87 -0.03
CA ARG A 129 -2.92 -11.53 0.39
C ARG A 129 -2.61 -10.51 -0.70
N VAL A 130 -3.37 -9.43 -0.71
CA VAL A 130 -3.27 -8.36 -1.71
C VAL A 130 -2.40 -7.22 -1.19
N ILE A 131 -1.63 -6.63 -2.08
CA ILE A 131 -0.91 -5.36 -1.91
C ILE A 131 -1.42 -4.42 -3.02
N LEU A 132 -2.05 -3.33 -2.63
CA LEU A 132 -2.57 -2.36 -3.60
C LEU A 132 -1.54 -1.32 -4.00
N GLN A 133 -0.75 -0.84 -3.06
CA GLN A 133 0.17 0.28 -3.24
C GLN A 133 1.62 -0.08 -2.94
N SER A 134 1.88 -0.59 -1.74
CA SER A 134 3.25 -0.70 -1.26
C SER A 134 3.46 -1.80 -0.24
N SER A 135 4.64 -2.41 -0.30
CA SER A 135 5.12 -3.27 0.76
C SER A 135 6.57 -2.97 1.12
N SER A 136 6.97 -3.37 2.32
CA SER A 136 8.33 -3.10 2.76
C SER A 136 8.83 -4.10 3.82
N LEU A 137 10.17 -4.24 3.87
CA LEU A 137 10.92 -5.01 4.85
C LEU A 137 12.13 -4.19 5.35
N GLY A 138 12.71 -4.61 6.45
CA GLY A 138 13.87 -3.93 7.04
C GLY A 138 13.49 -2.69 7.84
N LEU A 139 14.23 -1.60 7.63
CA LEU A 139 14.04 -0.34 8.35
C LEU A 139 12.59 0.17 8.34
N PRO A 140 11.86 0.20 7.21
CA PRO A 140 10.50 0.73 7.20
C PRO A 140 9.53 -0.08 8.07
N SER A 141 9.63 -1.41 8.04
CA SER A 141 8.79 -2.29 8.85
C SER A 141 9.12 -2.17 10.33
N ASN A 142 10.41 -2.08 10.70
CA ASN A 142 10.83 -1.85 12.07
C ASN A 142 10.32 -0.52 12.63
N VAL A 143 10.30 0.53 11.80
CA VAL A 143 9.71 1.83 12.15
C VAL A 143 8.22 1.70 12.38
N GLY A 144 7.50 0.97 11.52
CA GLY A 144 6.09 0.67 11.69
C GLY A 144 5.79 -0.06 13.00
N VAL A 145 6.51 -1.14 13.29
CA VAL A 145 6.40 -1.89 14.57
C VAL A 145 6.64 -0.97 15.78
N SER A 146 7.70 -0.16 15.70
CA SER A 146 8.04 0.78 16.77
C SER A 146 6.96 1.83 16.98
N TYR A 147 6.40 2.35 15.88
CA TYR A 147 5.29 3.32 15.93
C TYR A 147 4.05 2.71 16.58
N GLU A 148 3.62 1.52 16.12
CA GLU A 148 2.46 0.82 16.66
C GLU A 148 2.62 0.51 18.15
N ARG A 149 3.80 0.02 18.56
CA ARG A 149 4.12 -0.25 19.95
C ARG A 149 4.08 1.00 20.82
N LEU A 150 4.69 2.09 20.36
CA LEU A 150 4.77 3.33 21.14
C LEU A 150 3.42 4.04 21.25
N ARG A 151 2.60 4.04 20.21
CA ARG A 151 1.28 4.70 20.23
C ARG A 151 0.29 4.06 21.19
N GLN A 152 0.54 2.85 21.70
CA GLN A 152 -0.26 2.24 22.77
C GLN A 152 -0.16 3.05 24.06
N ASN A 153 0.97 3.72 24.30
CA ASN A 153 1.15 4.61 25.43
C ASN A 153 0.55 5.99 25.12
N TRP A 154 -0.27 6.52 26.04
CA TRP A 154 -0.98 7.78 25.86
C TRP A 154 -0.06 9.00 25.64
N MET A 155 1.12 9.03 26.30
CA MET A 155 2.10 10.11 26.14
C MET A 155 2.67 10.16 24.72
N TYR A 156 3.08 9.00 24.18
CA TYR A 156 3.58 8.93 22.81
C TYR A 156 2.48 9.22 21.79
N ARG A 157 1.24 8.81 22.06
CA ARG A 157 0.08 9.14 21.21
C ARG A 157 -0.15 10.65 21.12
N MET A 158 -0.02 11.39 22.24
CA MET A 158 -0.07 12.85 22.23
C MET A 158 1.11 13.44 21.46
N LEU A 159 2.32 12.96 21.71
CA LEU A 159 3.53 13.41 21.01
C LEU A 159 3.41 13.22 19.48
N PHE A 160 3.01 12.04 19.05
CA PHE A 160 2.84 11.73 17.61
C PHE A 160 1.73 12.56 16.98
N ARG A 161 0.67 12.90 17.72
CA ARG A 161 -0.37 13.82 17.24
C ARG A 161 0.18 15.23 16.96
N VAL A 162 1.12 15.69 17.78
CA VAL A 162 1.78 17.02 17.61
C VAL A 162 2.82 16.96 16.48
N LEU A 163 3.63 15.91 16.44
CA LEU A 163 4.71 15.74 15.46
C LEU A 163 4.19 15.36 14.05
N GLY A 164 2.99 14.78 13.97
CA GLY A 164 2.45 14.29 12.71
C GLY A 164 3.41 13.34 11.98
N ASN A 165 3.62 13.55 10.69
CA ASN A 165 4.53 12.74 9.87
C ASN A 165 6.01 12.79 10.32
N SER A 166 6.41 13.82 11.07
CA SER A 166 7.78 13.92 11.62
C SER A 166 8.08 12.84 12.64
N SER A 167 7.07 12.19 13.24
CA SER A 167 7.23 11.07 14.16
C SER A 167 7.89 9.86 13.47
N TYR A 168 7.52 9.56 12.23
CA TYR A 168 8.13 8.48 11.43
C TYR A 168 9.60 8.78 11.12
N ASN A 169 9.93 10.03 10.76
CA ASN A 169 11.31 10.44 10.52
C ASN A 169 12.18 10.30 11.77
N LEU A 170 11.64 10.66 12.93
CA LEU A 170 12.34 10.50 14.22
C LEU A 170 12.59 9.02 14.52
N LEU A 171 11.58 8.18 14.39
CA LEU A 171 11.71 6.73 14.60
C LEU A 171 12.69 6.09 13.61
N ALA A 172 12.65 6.50 12.33
CA ALA A 172 13.61 6.05 11.33
C ALA A 172 15.05 6.42 11.70
N MET A 173 15.29 7.62 12.22
CA MET A 173 16.61 8.02 12.72
C MET A 173 17.06 7.14 13.89
N LEU A 174 16.17 6.89 14.85
CA LEU A 174 16.50 6.04 16.03
C LEU A 174 16.82 4.61 15.60
N GLU A 175 16.04 4.06 14.67
CA GLU A 175 16.28 2.71 14.14
C GLU A 175 17.58 2.61 13.34
N ILE A 176 17.92 3.62 12.54
CA ILE A 176 19.23 3.72 11.85
C ILE A 176 20.38 3.71 12.86
N PHE A 177 20.28 4.46 13.98
CA PHE A 177 21.30 4.44 15.02
C PHE A 177 21.39 3.07 15.71
N SER A 178 20.25 2.43 15.97
CA SER A 178 20.18 1.09 16.54
C SER A 178 20.84 0.07 15.63
N GLN A 179 20.56 0.11 14.34
CA GLN A 179 21.18 -0.79 13.36
C GLN A 179 22.68 -0.60 13.27
N ARG A 180 23.18 0.65 13.20
CA ARG A 180 24.62 0.92 13.24
C ARG A 180 25.31 0.40 14.50
N LYS A 181 24.64 0.46 15.64
CA LYS A 181 25.16 -0.10 16.89
C LYS A 181 25.26 -1.62 16.82
N ARG A 182 24.25 -2.30 16.25
CA ARG A 182 24.24 -3.75 15.98
C ARG A 182 25.39 -4.15 15.03
N GLU A 183 25.53 -3.45 13.92
CA GLU A 183 26.64 -3.68 12.95
C GLU A 183 28.03 -3.56 13.61
N ARG A 184 28.26 -2.52 14.45
CA ARG A 184 29.51 -2.35 15.19
C ARG A 184 29.79 -3.48 16.18
N ARG A 185 28.73 -4.09 16.72
CA ARG A 185 28.80 -5.24 17.64
C ARG A 185 28.90 -6.58 16.90
N LYS A 186 28.91 -6.56 15.57
CA LYS A 186 28.87 -7.76 14.71
C LYS A 186 27.66 -8.66 15.00
N GLU A 187 26.55 -8.05 15.43
CA GLU A 187 25.26 -8.75 15.56
C GLU A 187 24.73 -9.06 14.15
N PRO A 188 23.90 -10.10 13.97
CA PRO A 188 23.31 -10.44 12.67
C PRO A 188 22.57 -9.24 12.07
N VAL A 189 22.87 -8.93 10.83
CA VAL A 189 22.14 -7.95 10.01
C VAL A 189 21.26 -8.68 9.03
N LEU A 190 20.16 -8.05 8.64
CA LEU A 190 19.25 -8.61 7.66
C LEU A 190 19.97 -8.76 6.32
N SER A 191 20.12 -9.99 5.86
CA SER A 191 20.51 -10.30 4.49
C SER A 191 19.33 -10.87 3.72
N MET A 192 19.34 -10.65 2.42
CA MET A 192 18.23 -10.97 1.54
C MET A 192 18.77 -11.55 0.24
N LYS A 193 18.06 -12.53 -0.27
CA LYS A 193 18.20 -13.01 -1.65
C LYS A 193 16.88 -12.75 -2.38
N VAL A 194 16.98 -12.17 -3.57
CA VAL A 194 15.84 -11.94 -4.47
C VAL A 194 16.13 -12.64 -5.78
N VAL A 195 15.22 -13.51 -6.19
CA VAL A 195 15.31 -14.30 -7.42
C VAL A 195 14.24 -13.84 -8.39
N PHE A 196 14.67 -13.48 -9.59
CA PHE A 196 13.80 -13.08 -10.70
C PHE A 196 13.45 -14.27 -11.59
N PRO A 197 12.36 -14.20 -12.38
CA PRO A 197 12.07 -15.18 -13.39
C PRO A 197 13.24 -15.32 -14.39
N PRO A 198 13.68 -16.54 -14.72
CA PRO A 198 14.80 -16.75 -15.64
C PRO A 198 14.59 -16.10 -17.01
N GLU A 199 13.37 -16.03 -17.49
CA GLU A 199 12.96 -15.42 -18.77
C GLU A 199 13.20 -13.91 -18.85
N GLU A 200 13.24 -13.23 -17.70
CA GLU A 200 13.51 -11.79 -17.66
C GLU A 200 15.01 -11.47 -17.78
N ASN A 201 15.89 -12.46 -17.68
CA ASN A 201 17.34 -12.33 -17.77
C ASN A 201 17.89 -11.18 -16.89
N LYS A 202 17.31 -11.00 -15.69
CA LYS A 202 17.75 -10.04 -14.69
C LYS A 202 18.67 -10.68 -13.69
N PRO A 203 19.69 -9.97 -13.21
CA PRO A 203 20.57 -10.49 -12.16
C PRO A 203 19.82 -10.61 -10.84
N ASP A 204 19.95 -11.75 -10.19
CA ASP A 204 19.48 -11.92 -8.81
C ASP A 204 20.18 -10.93 -7.88
N PHE A 205 19.50 -10.53 -6.83
CA PHE A 205 20.10 -9.75 -5.76
C PHE A 205 20.47 -10.68 -4.59
N GLU A 206 21.67 -10.51 -4.04
CA GLU A 206 22.05 -11.13 -2.78
C GLU A 206 22.94 -10.15 -1.98
N GLY A 207 22.58 -9.93 -0.70
CA GLY A 207 23.38 -9.05 0.15
C GLY A 207 22.65 -8.55 1.41
N ASN A 208 23.40 -7.77 2.20
CA ASN A 208 22.87 -7.12 3.39
C ASN A 208 21.97 -5.95 3.03
N VAL A 209 20.81 -5.88 3.66
CA VAL A 209 19.74 -4.93 3.33
C VAL A 209 19.45 -4.03 4.52
N LEU A 210 19.34 -2.72 4.23
CA LEU A 210 18.81 -1.73 5.16
C LEU A 210 17.28 -1.64 5.02
N ALA A 211 16.80 -1.53 3.79
CA ALA A 211 15.39 -1.39 3.46
C ALA A 211 15.09 -2.05 2.12
N PHE A 212 13.93 -2.67 2.05
CA PHE A 212 13.34 -3.23 0.85
C PHE A 212 11.97 -2.60 0.65
N PHE A 213 11.66 -2.22 -0.56
CA PHE A 213 10.38 -1.74 -0.99
C PHE A 213 9.97 -2.49 -2.26
N LEU A 214 8.73 -2.97 -2.28
CA LEU A 214 8.10 -3.50 -3.48
C LEU A 214 6.76 -2.78 -3.66
N HIS A 215 6.66 -2.03 -4.72
CA HIS A 215 5.62 -1.03 -4.91
C HIS A 215 4.88 -1.19 -6.24
N ASN A 216 3.62 -0.78 -6.21
CA ASN A 216 2.74 -0.57 -7.34
C ASN A 216 2.43 0.94 -7.53
N GLU A 217 2.96 1.79 -6.64
CA GLU A 217 2.83 3.24 -6.66
C GLU A 217 4.15 3.89 -6.26
N ALA A 218 4.44 5.09 -6.80
CA ALA A 218 5.71 5.76 -6.58
C ALA A 218 5.98 6.14 -5.12
N THR A 219 4.93 6.43 -4.35
CA THR A 219 5.02 7.11 -3.04
C THR A 219 4.63 6.21 -1.87
N ILE A 220 5.15 6.55 -0.68
CA ILE A 220 4.71 5.97 0.59
C ILE A 220 4.57 7.09 1.63
N GLY A 221 3.48 7.06 2.40
CA GLY A 221 3.27 8.03 3.49
C GLY A 221 3.23 9.49 3.05
N GLY A 222 2.94 9.76 1.78
CA GLY A 222 2.69 11.08 1.20
C GLY A 222 3.92 11.94 0.85
N ASN A 223 5.12 11.59 1.31
CA ASN A 223 6.32 12.41 1.08
C ASN A 223 7.59 11.63 0.71
N LEU A 224 7.59 10.33 0.81
CA LEU A 224 8.72 9.51 0.38
C LEU A 224 8.40 8.86 -0.96
N VAL A 225 9.41 8.76 -1.82
CA VAL A 225 9.27 8.25 -3.19
C VAL A 225 10.25 7.09 -3.39
N PRO A 226 9.99 5.89 -2.78
CA PRO A 226 10.91 4.75 -2.88
C PRO A 226 11.05 4.20 -4.29
N CYS A 227 9.94 4.18 -5.03
CA CYS A 227 9.88 3.63 -6.37
C CYS A 227 9.40 4.70 -7.38
N PRO A 228 10.26 5.67 -7.75
CA PRO A 228 9.83 6.84 -8.53
C PRO A 228 9.33 6.53 -9.94
N LYS A 229 9.50 5.30 -10.43
CA LYS A 229 9.03 4.85 -11.75
C LYS A 229 7.76 4.01 -11.66
N ALA A 230 7.32 3.65 -10.45
CA ALA A 230 6.15 2.78 -10.27
C ALA A 230 4.87 3.44 -10.77
N LEU A 231 4.11 2.69 -11.55
CA LEU A 231 2.79 3.03 -12.08
C LEU A 231 1.83 1.88 -11.76
N MET A 232 0.59 2.22 -11.46
CA MET A 232 -0.43 1.23 -11.04
C MET A 232 -1.06 0.45 -12.20
N ASP A 233 -0.65 0.71 -13.44
CA ASP A 233 -1.30 0.21 -14.67
C ASP A 233 -0.33 -0.11 -15.80
N ASP A 234 0.94 -0.39 -15.50
CA ASP A 234 1.97 -0.68 -16.51
C ASP A 234 2.37 -2.17 -16.59
N GLY A 235 1.73 -3.02 -15.78
CA GLY A 235 2.01 -4.45 -15.74
C GLY A 235 3.36 -4.79 -15.10
N LEU A 236 3.90 -3.90 -14.26
CA LEU A 236 5.18 -4.09 -13.59
C LEU A 236 5.05 -3.85 -12.09
N MET A 237 5.84 -4.54 -11.30
CA MET A 237 6.10 -4.23 -9.90
C MET A 237 7.51 -3.65 -9.77
N ASP A 238 7.63 -2.63 -8.94
CA ASP A 238 8.86 -1.88 -8.75
C ASP A 238 9.55 -2.28 -7.46
N LEU A 239 10.78 -2.78 -7.60
CA LEU A 239 11.63 -3.21 -6.50
C LEU A 239 12.73 -2.18 -6.25
N CYS A 240 12.82 -1.69 -5.02
CA CYS A 240 13.89 -0.81 -4.57
C CYS A 240 14.53 -1.36 -3.29
N ILE A 241 15.81 -1.71 -3.34
CA ILE A 241 16.57 -2.23 -2.20
C ILE A 241 17.67 -1.24 -1.84
N PHE A 242 17.69 -0.82 -0.59
CA PHE A 242 18.82 -0.08 -0.02
C PHE A 242 19.79 -1.05 0.63
N ARG A 243 21.00 -1.13 0.11
CA ARG A 243 22.07 -1.98 0.65
C ARG A 243 22.52 -1.44 2.01
N SER A 244 22.74 -2.33 2.97
CA SER A 244 23.37 -1.95 4.24
C SER A 244 24.85 -1.74 4.02
N SER A 245 25.37 -0.54 4.35
CA SER A 245 26.79 -0.22 4.23
C SER A 245 27.21 0.78 5.32
N GLN A 246 28.36 0.51 5.95
CA GLN A 246 28.90 1.37 7.01
C GLN A 246 29.36 2.74 6.50
N SER A 247 29.67 2.86 5.21
CA SER A 247 30.26 4.06 4.60
C SER A 247 29.24 5.13 4.20
N HIS A 248 27.93 4.81 4.15
CA HIS A 248 26.93 5.70 3.60
C HIS A 248 26.24 6.59 4.63
N SER A 249 25.99 7.84 4.23
CA SER A 249 25.22 8.79 5.06
C SER A 249 23.73 8.58 4.85
N TYR A 250 23.08 7.82 5.75
CA TYR A 250 21.65 7.58 5.71
C TYR A 250 20.78 8.86 5.71
N LEU A 251 21.29 9.97 6.32
CA LEU A 251 20.59 11.25 6.28
C LEU A 251 20.56 11.87 4.87
N LYS A 252 21.67 11.72 4.11
CA LYS A 252 21.69 12.15 2.69
C LYS A 252 20.73 11.30 1.85
N MET A 253 20.70 10.00 2.13
CA MET A 253 19.83 9.06 1.45
C MET A 253 18.34 9.35 1.72
N LEU A 254 17.94 9.63 2.96
CA LEU A 254 16.56 10.05 3.29
C LEU A 254 16.14 11.33 2.55
N LYS A 255 17.05 12.30 2.41
CA LYS A 255 16.78 13.51 1.62
C LYS A 255 16.59 13.23 0.13
N LYS A 256 17.39 12.31 -0.44
CA LYS A 256 17.25 11.88 -1.84
C LYS A 256 15.97 11.07 -2.03
N LEU A 257 15.64 10.20 -1.08
CA LEU A 257 14.41 9.41 -1.08
C LEU A 257 13.15 10.29 -1.11
N GLY A 258 13.09 11.37 -0.33
CA GLY A 258 12.00 12.33 -0.37
C GLY A 258 11.87 13.10 -1.70
N LYS A 259 12.86 13.03 -2.58
CA LYS A 259 12.89 13.67 -3.90
C LYS A 259 12.87 12.68 -5.06
N GLY A 260 12.82 11.37 -4.79
CA GLY A 260 12.92 10.33 -5.80
C GLY A 260 14.30 10.27 -6.51
N ARG A 261 15.36 10.88 -5.94
CA ARG A 261 16.70 10.99 -6.55
C ARG A 261 17.71 9.98 -6.03
N HIS A 262 17.30 9.04 -5.20
CA HIS A 262 18.17 8.02 -4.61
C HIS A 262 18.63 6.99 -5.64
N LEU A 263 17.94 6.83 -6.77
CA LEU A 263 18.35 5.95 -7.87
C LEU A 263 19.66 6.40 -8.55
N GLU A 264 20.13 7.63 -8.30
CA GLU A 264 21.44 8.11 -8.75
C GLU A 264 22.60 7.44 -8.02
N ASP A 265 22.35 6.77 -6.88
CA ASP A 265 23.38 6.14 -6.03
C ASP A 265 23.37 4.61 -6.21
N GLU A 266 23.76 4.10 -7.38
CA GLU A 266 23.71 2.67 -7.75
C GLU A 266 24.51 1.76 -6.82
N ASP A 267 25.58 2.26 -6.18
CA ASP A 267 26.36 1.52 -5.18
C ASP A 267 25.54 1.19 -3.93
N VAL A 268 24.51 2.03 -3.63
CA VAL A 268 23.69 1.92 -2.42
C VAL A 268 22.33 1.36 -2.72
N VAL A 269 21.78 1.68 -3.89
CA VAL A 269 20.42 1.36 -4.30
C VAL A 269 20.44 0.36 -5.44
N TYR A 270 19.71 -0.74 -5.25
CA TYR A 270 19.39 -1.68 -6.31
C TYR A 270 17.94 -1.45 -6.70
N TYR A 271 17.66 -1.16 -7.95
CA TYR A 271 16.35 -0.91 -8.47
C TYR A 271 16.07 -1.74 -9.71
N GLN A 272 14.90 -2.42 -9.72
CA GLN A 272 14.42 -3.20 -10.86
C GLN A 272 12.91 -3.08 -10.98
N GLN A 273 12.41 -3.20 -12.20
CA GLN A 273 10.99 -3.41 -12.50
C GLN A 273 10.83 -4.83 -13.01
N THR A 274 9.76 -5.53 -12.66
CA THR A 274 9.54 -6.93 -13.06
C THR A 274 8.05 -7.22 -13.17
N ALA A 275 7.67 -8.11 -14.11
CA ALA A 275 6.33 -8.66 -14.18
C ALA A 275 6.14 -9.86 -13.20
N GLY A 276 7.23 -10.33 -12.58
CA GLY A 276 7.20 -11.41 -11.58
C GLY A 276 7.11 -12.81 -12.17
N PRO A 277 6.95 -13.87 -11.35
CA PRO A 277 6.96 -13.85 -9.88
C PRO A 277 8.34 -13.52 -9.28
N LEU A 278 8.33 -12.96 -8.08
CA LEU A 278 9.55 -12.60 -7.37
C LEU A 278 9.66 -13.44 -6.10
N LEU A 279 10.76 -14.16 -5.94
CA LEU A 279 11.02 -14.94 -4.72
C LEU A 279 12.01 -14.18 -3.83
N VAL A 280 11.65 -13.97 -2.58
CA VAL A 280 12.46 -13.25 -1.60
C VAL A 280 12.70 -14.15 -0.39
N SER A 281 13.99 -14.37 -0.07
CA SER A 281 14.40 -15.12 1.12
C SER A 281 15.25 -14.24 2.03
N LEU A 282 14.98 -14.28 3.31
CA LEU A 282 15.67 -13.50 4.35
C LEU A 282 16.52 -14.41 5.23
N SER A 283 17.57 -13.88 5.84
CA SER A 283 18.44 -14.61 6.78
C SER A 283 17.74 -15.00 8.08
N PHE A 284 16.64 -14.35 8.42
CA PHE A 284 15.78 -14.65 9.56
C PHE A 284 14.38 -14.03 9.35
N SER A 285 13.39 -14.57 10.08
CA SER A 285 12.01 -14.04 10.03
C SER A 285 11.99 -12.55 10.42
N HIS A 286 11.26 -11.75 9.63
CA HIS A 286 11.22 -10.30 9.76
C HIS A 286 9.80 -9.77 9.59
N PRO A 287 9.39 -8.73 10.35
CA PRO A 287 8.11 -8.06 10.15
C PRO A 287 7.94 -7.56 8.73
N PHE A 288 6.79 -7.86 8.15
CA PHE A 288 6.41 -7.42 6.81
C PHE A 288 5.30 -6.38 6.88
N ASN A 289 5.52 -5.24 6.22
CA ASN A 289 4.53 -4.19 6.08
C ASN A 289 3.89 -4.27 4.69
N SER A 290 2.56 -4.27 4.65
CA SER A 290 1.76 -4.22 3.44
C SER A 290 0.72 -3.12 3.57
N ASP A 291 0.73 -2.15 2.66
CA ASP A 291 -0.19 -1.00 2.61
C ASP A 291 -0.33 -0.23 3.94
N GLY A 292 0.76 -0.18 4.72
CA GLY A 292 0.81 0.52 6.00
C GLY A 292 0.54 -0.35 7.24
N ASP A 293 0.09 -1.58 7.07
CA ASP A 293 -0.20 -2.51 8.15
C ASP A 293 0.87 -3.61 8.26
N ILE A 294 1.14 -4.06 9.49
CA ILE A 294 2.08 -5.16 9.77
C ILE A 294 1.26 -6.36 10.22
N TRP A 295 1.14 -7.34 9.32
CA TRP A 295 0.26 -8.48 9.53
C TRP A 295 0.99 -9.74 10.01
N LEU A 296 2.26 -9.90 9.61
CA LEU A 296 3.01 -11.13 9.82
C LEU A 296 4.51 -10.90 9.88
N GLU A 297 5.22 -11.94 10.31
CA GLU A 297 6.67 -12.07 10.18
C GLU A 297 6.97 -13.36 9.41
N SER A 298 7.83 -13.29 8.40
CA SER A 298 8.30 -14.44 7.64
C SER A 298 9.74 -14.25 7.19
N ALA A 299 10.39 -15.33 6.82
CA ALA A 299 11.69 -15.34 6.17
C ALA A 299 11.60 -15.57 4.66
N GLU A 300 10.45 -15.96 4.15
CA GLU A 300 10.25 -16.30 2.74
C GLU A 300 8.98 -15.67 2.20
N PHE A 301 9.05 -15.10 1.00
CA PHE A 301 7.94 -14.44 0.33
C PHE A 301 7.96 -14.80 -1.15
N GLU A 302 6.79 -15.09 -1.69
CA GLU A 302 6.53 -15.12 -3.13
C GLU A 302 5.61 -13.95 -3.47
N PHE A 303 6.06 -13.06 -4.35
CA PHE A 303 5.26 -11.94 -4.87
C PHE A 303 4.87 -12.23 -6.31
N VAL A 304 3.62 -11.94 -6.64
CA VAL A 304 3.07 -12.13 -7.98
C VAL A 304 2.27 -10.90 -8.36
N LEU A 305 2.49 -10.43 -9.58
CA LEU A 305 1.68 -9.37 -10.18
C LEU A 305 0.45 -10.00 -10.83
N ASP A 306 -0.70 -9.38 -10.63
CA ASP A 306 -1.95 -9.66 -11.34
C ASP A 306 -2.32 -8.38 -12.13
N PRO A 307 -1.92 -8.30 -13.41
CA PRO A 307 -2.03 -7.08 -14.19
C PRO A 307 -3.49 -6.78 -14.55
N ALA A 308 -3.84 -5.50 -14.59
CA ALA A 308 -5.17 -4.99 -14.97
C ALA A 308 -6.33 -5.66 -14.20
N ARG A 309 -6.08 -6.06 -12.93
CA ARG A 309 -7.02 -6.87 -12.14
C ARG A 309 -8.30 -6.12 -11.80
N PHE A 310 -8.22 -4.82 -11.58
CA PHE A 310 -9.38 -3.98 -11.30
C PHE A 310 -9.53 -2.88 -12.34
N GLU A 311 -10.77 -2.49 -12.58
CA GLU A 311 -11.12 -1.30 -13.35
C GLU A 311 -11.61 -0.21 -12.38
N ILE A 312 -10.84 0.86 -12.25
CA ILE A 312 -11.20 2.01 -11.42
C ILE A 312 -11.98 3.01 -12.26
N CYS A 313 -13.12 3.48 -11.72
CA CYS A 313 -13.90 4.53 -12.35
C CYS A 313 -13.14 5.86 -12.30
N VAL A 314 -12.89 6.47 -13.44
CA VAL A 314 -12.20 7.76 -13.61
C VAL A 314 -13.06 8.72 -14.43
N PRO A 315 -12.73 10.02 -14.44
CA PRO A 315 -13.38 10.96 -15.37
C PRO A 315 -13.34 10.45 -16.80
N GLY A 316 -14.43 10.64 -17.54
CA GLY A 316 -14.55 10.24 -18.95
C GLY A 316 -13.88 11.23 -19.89
#